data_d9eb1fea3952a86b0c1883238c84f56c
#
_entry.id   d9eb1fea3952a86b0c1883238c84f56c
#
_cell.length_a   1.000
_cell.length_b   1.000
_cell.length_c   1.000
_cell.angle_alpha   90.00
_cell.angle_beta   90.00
_cell.angle_gamma   90.00
#
_symmetry.space_group_name_H-M   'P 1'
#
loop_
_entity.id
_entity.type
_entity.pdbx_description
1 polymer ?
#
loop_
_entity_poly.entity_id
_entity_poly.type
_entity_poly.pdbx_seq_one_letter_code
_entity_poly.pdbx_strand_id
1 'polypeptide(L)'
;MNRGIVTVTTDRHRSMMRAATALVALFGLAATMAPAWAQTAPRPPLRPAEFGPSVSTKPAPPAIAAPAAPATSPVPATPSSVTITKAEVPKPLPLNTPAPEVLKRVNAALNASPYFSAYFTQLVGNRQSEGQVYVMKPGKLRFDYDPPVPTEIIADGSSVAVRDTKMATQDIYPIGQTPLKFLTREQIDLARDLKVTGVRVDPDRVIVAVEDHSTFAGTSKVTLFFEQPTLLLKQWIVVDPQGVEISVVLNEINTKDRPDPKLFVIDFQTYK
;
A
#
# COMPACT_ATOMS: atom_id res chain seq x y z
N MET A 1 58.68 -18.05 10.27
CA MET A 1 57.26 -18.55 10.22
C MET A 1 56.36 -17.40 10.62
N ASN A 2 55.80 -16.70 9.64
CA ASN A 2 55.01 -15.47 9.85
C ASN A 2 53.58 -15.80 9.48
N ARG A 3 52.66 -15.84 10.45
CA ARG A 3 51.24 -16.09 10.23
C ARG A 3 50.53 -14.74 10.08
N GLY A 4 50.10 -14.45 8.88
CA GLY A 4 49.29 -13.29 8.56
C GLY A 4 47.91 -13.37 9.23
N ILE A 5 47.56 -12.33 9.95
CA ILE A 5 46.23 -12.08 10.49
C ILE A 5 45.40 -11.42 9.37
N VAL A 6 44.43 -12.12 8.83
CA VAL A 6 43.45 -11.57 7.85
C VAL A 6 42.41 -10.83 8.63
N THR A 7 42.38 -9.52 8.51
CA THR A 7 41.36 -8.64 9.13
C THR A 7 40.08 -8.67 8.28
N VAL A 8 39.08 -9.45 8.72
CA VAL A 8 37.74 -9.47 8.14
C VAL A 8 36.84 -8.56 8.98
N THR A 9 36.95 -7.25 8.83
CA THR A 9 36.12 -6.32 9.63
C THR A 9 35.44 -5.21 8.81
N THR A 10 35.65 -5.12 7.49
CA THR A 10 35.18 -3.93 6.74
C THR A 10 33.86 -4.12 5.97
N ASP A 11 33.37 -5.35 5.87
CA ASP A 11 32.20 -5.63 5.02
C ASP A 11 30.84 -5.55 5.75
N ARG A 12 30.82 -5.76 7.07
CA ARG A 12 29.58 -5.67 7.86
C ARG A 12 29.02 -4.24 7.98
N HIS A 13 29.90 -3.22 8.04
CA HIS A 13 29.44 -1.83 8.15
C HIS A 13 28.86 -1.28 6.85
N ARG A 14 29.38 -1.69 5.71
CA ARG A 14 28.83 -1.29 4.40
C ARG A 14 27.47 -1.97 4.13
N SER A 15 27.29 -3.20 4.57
CA SER A 15 26.02 -3.91 4.49
C SER A 15 24.96 -3.30 5.40
N MET A 16 25.31 -2.86 6.61
CA MET A 16 24.37 -2.19 7.53
C MET A 16 23.95 -0.80 7.05
N MET A 17 24.85 -0.02 6.45
CA MET A 17 24.46 1.29 5.87
C MET A 17 23.56 1.15 4.64
N ARG A 18 23.75 0.12 3.81
CA ARG A 18 22.84 -0.16 2.68
C ARG A 18 21.48 -0.63 3.15
N ALA A 19 21.39 -1.38 4.23
CA ALA A 19 20.14 -1.84 4.80
C ALA A 19 19.28 -0.70 5.40
N ALA A 20 19.90 0.30 6.03
CA ALA A 20 19.18 1.47 6.56
C ALA A 20 18.60 2.34 5.44
N THR A 21 19.33 2.50 4.31
CA THR A 21 18.84 3.21 3.13
C THR A 21 17.71 2.46 2.44
N ALA A 22 17.67 1.15 2.52
CA ALA A 22 16.70 0.31 1.85
C ALA A 22 15.34 0.24 2.56
N LEU A 23 15.28 0.45 3.88
CA LEU A 23 14.00 0.56 4.57
C LEU A 23 13.27 1.86 4.19
N VAL A 24 14.02 2.92 3.91
CA VAL A 24 13.50 4.16 3.29
C VAL A 24 13.05 3.89 1.84
N ALA A 25 13.73 2.98 1.10
CA ALA A 25 13.32 2.58 -0.23
C ALA A 25 12.06 1.67 -0.24
N LEU A 26 11.81 0.93 0.84
CA LEU A 26 10.57 0.13 0.95
C LEU A 26 9.31 1.01 0.99
N PHE A 27 9.46 2.29 1.33
CA PHE A 27 8.37 3.24 1.45
C PHE A 27 8.68 4.65 0.92
N GLY A 28 9.92 4.96 0.60
CA GLY A 28 10.32 6.27 0.13
C GLY A 28 11.32 6.18 -1.00
N LEU A 29 11.04 6.87 -2.09
CA LEU A 29 11.94 7.09 -3.20
C LEU A 29 13.32 7.45 -2.68
N ALA A 30 14.35 6.72 -3.12
CA ALA A 30 15.73 7.06 -2.86
C ALA A 30 15.95 8.55 -3.15
N ALA A 31 16.27 9.31 -2.09
CA ALA A 31 16.68 10.68 -2.25
C ALA A 31 18.02 10.66 -3.00
N THR A 32 18.02 10.94 -4.31
CA THR A 32 19.21 11.37 -5.01
C THR A 32 19.63 12.67 -4.33
N MET A 33 20.65 12.60 -3.47
CA MET A 33 21.34 13.77 -2.98
C MET A 33 21.98 14.46 -4.19
N ALA A 34 21.32 15.49 -4.73
CA ALA A 34 21.95 16.40 -5.64
C ALA A 34 23.05 17.14 -4.85
N PRO A 35 24.27 17.21 -5.36
CA PRO A 35 25.35 17.92 -4.68
C PRO A 35 24.99 19.41 -4.54
N ALA A 36 25.30 19.99 -3.38
CA ALA A 36 24.87 21.32 -2.92
C ALA A 36 25.39 22.54 -3.74
N TRP A 37 26.00 22.34 -4.90
CA TRP A 37 26.53 23.43 -5.75
C TRP A 37 25.59 23.86 -6.90
N ALA A 38 24.40 23.28 -7.01
CA ALA A 38 23.44 23.61 -8.09
C ALA A 38 22.40 24.69 -7.73
N GLN A 39 22.59 25.45 -6.65
CA GLN A 39 21.66 26.51 -6.27
C GLN A 39 22.28 27.90 -6.46
N THR A 40 22.47 28.33 -7.70
CA THR A 40 22.57 29.77 -8.03
C THR A 40 22.27 29.98 -9.50
N ALA A 41 20.99 30.08 -9.86
CA ALA A 41 20.55 30.71 -11.08
C ALA A 41 19.48 31.75 -10.73
N PRO A 42 19.65 33.04 -11.15
CA PRO A 42 18.66 34.07 -10.89
C PRO A 42 17.40 33.83 -11.73
N ARG A 43 16.22 34.00 -11.10
CA ARG A 43 14.92 33.91 -11.76
C ARG A 43 14.77 34.98 -12.83
N PRO A 44 14.28 34.66 -14.04
CA PRO A 44 13.88 35.69 -15.02
C PRO A 44 12.60 36.40 -14.55
N PRO A 45 12.41 37.69 -14.93
CA PRO A 45 11.26 38.48 -14.49
C PRO A 45 9.95 38.00 -15.14
N LEU A 46 8.88 38.05 -14.33
CA LEU A 46 7.51 37.72 -14.72
C LEU A 46 7.01 38.66 -15.82
N ARG A 47 6.51 38.08 -16.91
CA ARG A 47 5.79 38.81 -17.96
C ARG A 47 4.32 38.99 -17.54
N PRO A 48 3.69 40.15 -17.80
CA PRO A 48 2.30 40.40 -17.46
C PRO A 48 1.33 39.53 -18.27
N ALA A 49 0.24 39.11 -17.59
CA ALA A 49 -0.86 38.37 -18.19
C ALA A 49 -1.66 39.25 -19.17
N GLU A 50 -1.80 38.80 -20.41
CA GLU A 50 -2.82 39.31 -21.31
C GLU A 50 -4.05 38.40 -21.28
N PHE A 51 -5.19 38.99 -20.94
CA PHE A 51 -6.51 38.40 -21.02
C PHE A 51 -7.03 38.44 -22.46
N GLY A 52 -7.48 37.28 -22.97
CA GLY A 52 -8.31 37.23 -24.18
C GLY A 52 -9.09 35.92 -24.27
N PRO A 53 -10.42 35.93 -24.37
CA PRO A 53 -11.25 34.72 -24.40
C PRO A 53 -11.31 34.17 -25.81
N SER A 54 -10.99 32.90 -26.02
CA SER A 54 -11.30 32.15 -27.21
C SER A 54 -12.21 30.98 -26.91
N VAL A 55 -13.46 31.18 -27.20
CA VAL A 55 -14.50 30.13 -27.28
C VAL A 55 -14.22 29.31 -28.55
N SER A 56 -13.91 28.03 -28.40
CA SER A 56 -13.87 27.08 -29.52
C SER A 56 -14.94 26.02 -29.31
N THR A 57 -16.03 26.19 -30.06
CA THR A 57 -17.11 25.24 -30.23
C THR A 57 -16.64 24.05 -31.06
N LYS A 58 -16.63 22.84 -30.47
CA LYS A 58 -16.42 21.57 -31.18
C LYS A 58 -17.77 20.98 -31.59
N PRO A 59 -17.99 20.57 -32.84
CA PRO A 59 -19.24 19.97 -33.29
C PRO A 59 -19.43 18.54 -32.74
N ALA A 60 -20.68 18.21 -32.45
CA ALA A 60 -21.12 16.87 -32.03
C ALA A 60 -21.09 15.88 -33.22
N PRO A 61 -20.80 14.57 -32.97
CA PRO A 61 -20.92 13.54 -33.99
C PRO A 61 -22.38 13.12 -34.18
N PRO A 62 -22.77 12.62 -35.38
CA PRO A 62 -24.14 12.27 -35.70
C PRO A 62 -24.59 10.95 -35.05
N ALA A 63 -25.86 10.91 -34.67
CA ALA A 63 -26.56 9.75 -34.14
C ALA A 63 -26.66 8.63 -35.17
N ILE A 64 -26.27 7.42 -34.81
CA ILE A 64 -26.45 6.20 -35.58
C ILE A 64 -27.72 5.49 -35.04
N ALA A 65 -28.63 5.19 -35.95
CA ALA A 65 -29.92 4.54 -35.74
C ALA A 65 -29.78 3.11 -35.18
N ALA A 66 -30.68 2.76 -34.28
CA ALA A 66 -30.85 1.42 -33.71
C ALA A 66 -31.47 0.46 -34.75
N PRO A 67 -31.02 -0.79 -34.84
CA PRO A 67 -31.78 -1.86 -35.51
C PRO A 67 -32.72 -2.55 -34.55
N ALA A 68 -33.88 -2.93 -35.11
CA ALA A 68 -35.03 -3.52 -34.48
C ALA A 68 -34.78 -4.88 -33.80
N ALA A 69 -35.52 -5.15 -32.75
CA ALA A 69 -35.58 -6.41 -32.02
C ALA A 69 -36.26 -7.52 -32.83
N PRO A 70 -35.88 -8.80 -32.68
CA PRO A 70 -36.71 -9.93 -32.98
C PRO A 70 -37.35 -10.53 -31.73
N ALA A 71 -38.52 -11.07 -31.95
CA ALA A 71 -39.55 -11.50 -31.09
C ALA A 71 -39.23 -12.56 -30.02
N THR A 72 -39.96 -12.45 -28.95
CA THR A 72 -40.15 -13.29 -27.78
C THR A 72 -40.61 -14.70 -28.09
N SER A 73 -39.98 -15.69 -27.39
CA SER A 73 -40.59 -16.98 -27.07
C SER A 73 -40.64 -17.18 -25.55
N PRO A 74 -41.76 -17.65 -24.97
CA PRO A 74 -41.89 -17.75 -23.52
C PRO A 74 -41.26 -19.06 -23.00
N VAL A 75 -40.35 -18.94 -22.03
CA VAL A 75 -39.86 -20.05 -21.20
C VAL A 75 -40.64 -20.03 -19.88
N PRO A 76 -41.15 -21.18 -19.38
CA PRO A 76 -41.94 -21.20 -18.16
C PRO A 76 -41.03 -20.93 -16.94
N ALA A 77 -41.42 -19.94 -16.17
CA ALA A 77 -40.80 -19.58 -14.90
C ALA A 77 -41.23 -20.55 -13.80
N THR A 78 -40.32 -21.33 -13.28
CA THR A 78 -40.44 -21.96 -11.97
C THR A 78 -39.98 -20.94 -10.92
N PRO A 79 -40.77 -20.59 -9.93
CA PRO A 79 -40.34 -19.67 -8.89
C PRO A 79 -39.44 -20.41 -7.88
N SER A 80 -38.15 -20.41 -8.08
CA SER A 80 -37.19 -20.69 -6.99
C SER A 80 -37.19 -19.48 -6.07
N SER A 81 -37.79 -19.63 -4.91
CA SER A 81 -37.71 -18.65 -3.82
C SER A 81 -36.27 -18.56 -3.32
N VAL A 82 -35.49 -17.67 -3.94
CA VAL A 82 -34.21 -17.27 -3.37
C VAL A 82 -34.52 -16.37 -2.18
N THR A 83 -34.40 -16.94 -0.99
CA THR A 83 -34.42 -16.17 0.25
C THR A 83 -33.18 -15.22 0.19
N ILE A 84 -33.44 -13.98 -0.21
CA ILE A 84 -32.41 -12.91 -0.11
C ILE A 84 -32.23 -12.67 1.39
N THR A 85 -31.24 -13.30 1.99
CA THR A 85 -30.77 -12.94 3.33
C THR A 85 -30.28 -11.49 3.21
N LYS A 86 -31.09 -10.56 3.73
CA LYS A 86 -30.76 -9.14 3.83
C LYS A 86 -29.40 -9.05 4.53
N ALA A 87 -28.37 -8.68 3.77
CA ALA A 87 -27.07 -8.42 4.34
C ALA A 87 -27.25 -7.37 5.44
N GLU A 88 -27.05 -7.78 6.69
CA GLU A 88 -27.15 -6.90 7.85
C GLU A 88 -26.08 -5.83 7.71
N VAL A 89 -26.50 -4.57 7.57
CA VAL A 89 -25.57 -3.43 7.51
C VAL A 89 -24.79 -3.41 8.83
N PRO A 90 -23.47 -3.48 8.81
CA PRO A 90 -22.65 -3.48 10.03
C PRO A 90 -23.01 -2.27 10.89
N LYS A 91 -23.26 -2.48 12.19
CA LYS A 91 -23.54 -1.41 13.12
C LYS A 91 -22.23 -0.75 13.57
N PRO A 92 -22.15 0.60 13.60
CA PRO A 92 -20.96 1.29 14.12
C PRO A 92 -20.62 0.87 15.56
N LEU A 93 -19.34 0.87 15.87
CA LEU A 93 -18.86 0.68 17.23
C LEU A 93 -19.18 1.91 18.09
N PRO A 94 -19.75 1.75 19.29
CA PRO A 94 -19.90 2.83 20.25
C PRO A 94 -18.55 3.43 20.66
N LEU A 95 -18.52 4.75 20.94
CA LEU A 95 -17.28 5.47 21.27
C LEU A 95 -16.57 4.95 22.52
N ASN A 96 -17.31 4.34 23.43
CA ASN A 96 -16.79 3.78 24.68
C ASN A 96 -16.57 2.27 24.64
N THR A 97 -16.51 1.68 23.43
CA THR A 97 -16.25 0.24 23.29
C THR A 97 -14.88 -0.12 23.87
N PRO A 98 -14.78 -1.13 24.75
CA PRO A 98 -13.50 -1.55 25.34
C PRO A 98 -12.50 -1.99 24.26
N ALA A 99 -11.22 -1.68 24.46
CA ALA A 99 -10.16 -1.98 23.50
C ALA A 99 -10.10 -3.47 23.07
N PRO A 100 -10.27 -4.49 23.96
CA PRO A 100 -10.28 -5.89 23.52
C PRO A 100 -11.41 -6.22 22.53
N GLU A 101 -12.60 -5.63 22.71
CA GLU A 101 -13.74 -5.84 21.80
C GLU A 101 -13.49 -5.15 20.46
N VAL A 102 -12.91 -3.94 20.48
CA VAL A 102 -12.49 -3.23 19.25
C VAL A 102 -11.48 -4.08 18.47
N LEU A 103 -10.44 -4.57 19.12
CA LEU A 103 -9.40 -5.39 18.48
C LEU A 103 -9.98 -6.69 17.91
N LYS A 104 -10.90 -7.35 18.61
CA LYS A 104 -11.59 -8.53 18.11
C LYS A 104 -12.31 -8.26 16.80
N ARG A 105 -13.05 -7.15 16.72
CA ARG A 105 -13.79 -6.78 15.50
C ARG A 105 -12.88 -6.33 14.36
N VAL A 106 -11.84 -5.56 14.68
CA VAL A 106 -10.83 -5.14 13.69
C VAL A 106 -10.08 -6.34 13.13
N ASN A 107 -9.66 -7.29 13.98
CA ASN A 107 -9.03 -8.52 13.53
C ASN A 107 -9.96 -9.35 12.63
N ALA A 108 -11.25 -9.44 12.99
CA ALA A 108 -12.25 -10.12 12.15
C ALA A 108 -12.39 -9.45 10.79
N ALA A 109 -12.43 -8.11 10.72
CA ALA A 109 -12.51 -7.36 9.47
C ALA A 109 -11.24 -7.54 8.62
N LEU A 110 -10.06 -7.47 9.21
CA LEU A 110 -8.79 -7.72 8.53
C LEU A 110 -8.69 -9.14 7.95
N ASN A 111 -9.33 -10.11 8.61
CA ASN A 111 -9.32 -11.52 8.20
C ASN A 111 -10.51 -11.90 7.32
N ALA A 112 -11.47 -11.01 7.11
CA ALA A 112 -12.69 -11.30 6.35
C ALA A 112 -12.42 -11.64 4.87
N SER A 113 -11.34 -11.08 4.30
CA SER A 113 -10.93 -11.41 2.94
C SER A 113 -9.49 -11.90 2.89
N PRO A 114 -9.21 -13.01 2.18
CA PRO A 114 -7.86 -13.49 1.95
C PRO A 114 -7.09 -12.65 0.91
N TYR A 115 -7.76 -11.76 0.20
CA TYR A 115 -7.16 -10.89 -0.81
C TYR A 115 -7.92 -9.57 -0.92
N PHE A 116 -7.24 -8.56 -1.43
CA PHE A 116 -7.85 -7.33 -1.92
C PHE A 116 -6.93 -6.63 -2.92
N SER A 117 -7.50 -5.74 -3.71
CA SER A 117 -6.77 -4.73 -4.47
C SER A 117 -7.34 -3.35 -4.18
N ALA A 118 -6.53 -2.32 -4.32
CA ALA A 118 -6.95 -0.94 -4.11
C ALA A 118 -6.07 0.02 -4.90
N TYR A 119 -6.60 1.20 -5.18
CA TYR A 119 -5.77 2.35 -5.54
C TYR A 119 -5.20 2.95 -4.25
N PHE A 120 -3.91 3.27 -4.24
CA PHE A 120 -3.29 3.90 -3.08
C PHE A 120 -2.73 5.28 -3.41
N THR A 121 -2.76 6.15 -2.40
CA THR A 121 -2.01 7.40 -2.37
C THR A 121 -1.04 7.32 -1.20
N GLN A 122 0.26 7.47 -1.49
CA GLN A 122 1.33 7.47 -0.49
C GLN A 122 1.90 8.86 -0.33
N LEU A 123 2.14 9.25 0.92
CA LEU A 123 2.79 10.51 1.28
C LEU A 123 4.03 10.21 2.13
N VAL A 124 5.19 10.76 1.72
CA VAL A 124 6.45 10.71 2.46
C VAL A 124 7.04 12.12 2.51
N GLY A 125 6.96 12.78 3.67
CA GLY A 125 7.26 14.20 3.77
C GLY A 125 6.35 15.02 2.85
N ASN A 126 6.94 15.74 1.88
CA ASN A 126 6.20 16.55 0.90
C ASN A 126 6.01 15.83 -0.46
N ARG A 127 6.39 14.55 -0.58
CA ARG A 127 6.27 13.79 -1.82
C ARG A 127 5.06 12.89 -1.78
N GLN A 128 4.20 13.04 -2.76
CA GLN A 128 3.06 12.18 -3.02
C GLN A 128 3.38 11.24 -4.18
N SER A 129 2.95 10.00 -4.05
CA SER A 129 3.00 8.97 -5.08
C SER A 129 1.70 8.21 -5.06
N GLU A 130 1.29 7.69 -6.19
CA GLU A 130 0.03 6.96 -6.37
C GLU A 130 0.31 5.64 -7.07
N GLY A 131 -0.67 4.75 -7.10
CA GLY A 131 -0.56 3.49 -7.80
C GLY A 131 -1.57 2.46 -7.35
N GLN A 132 -1.32 1.20 -7.69
CA GLN A 132 -2.16 0.07 -7.32
C GLN A 132 -1.47 -0.85 -6.33
N VAL A 133 -2.22 -1.31 -5.32
CA VAL A 133 -1.77 -2.32 -4.37
C VAL A 133 -2.62 -3.57 -4.51
N TYR A 134 -1.94 -4.71 -4.50
CA TYR A 134 -2.55 -6.04 -4.53
C TYR A 134 -2.05 -6.82 -3.31
N VAL A 135 -2.97 -7.43 -2.58
CA VAL A 135 -2.66 -8.29 -1.44
C VAL A 135 -3.33 -9.63 -1.64
N MET A 136 -2.61 -10.72 -1.43
CA MET A 136 -3.13 -12.07 -1.40
C MET A 136 -2.43 -12.87 -0.30
N LYS A 137 -3.15 -13.15 0.78
CA LYS A 137 -2.64 -13.91 1.92
C LYS A 137 -2.48 -15.41 1.58
N PRO A 138 -1.50 -16.08 2.15
CA PRO A 138 -0.44 -15.55 3.00
C PRO A 138 0.71 -14.94 2.20
N GLY A 139 1.34 -13.91 2.75
CA GLY A 139 2.65 -13.43 2.37
C GLY A 139 2.75 -12.63 1.05
N LYS A 140 1.74 -12.62 0.21
CA LYS A 140 1.83 -12.01 -1.12
C LYS A 140 1.30 -10.59 -1.13
N LEU A 141 2.10 -9.68 -1.70
CA LEU A 141 1.78 -8.27 -1.80
C LEU A 141 2.52 -7.67 -3.00
N ARG A 142 1.89 -6.71 -3.68
CA ARG A 142 2.51 -5.93 -4.72
C ARG A 142 2.05 -4.48 -4.64
N PHE A 143 3.00 -3.54 -4.75
CA PHE A 143 2.75 -2.14 -5.02
C PHE A 143 3.32 -1.81 -6.40
N ASP A 144 2.46 -1.33 -7.29
CA ASP A 144 2.83 -0.77 -8.59
C ASP A 144 2.61 0.73 -8.53
N TYR A 145 3.69 1.49 -8.57
CA TYR A 145 3.62 2.96 -8.55
C TYR A 145 3.38 3.50 -9.95
N ASP A 146 2.53 4.51 -10.03
CA ASP A 146 2.28 5.22 -11.28
C ASP A 146 3.50 6.07 -11.70
N PRO A 147 3.72 6.28 -13.01
CA PRO A 147 4.75 7.19 -13.49
C PRO A 147 4.59 8.60 -12.90
N PRO A 148 5.67 9.31 -12.58
CA PRO A 148 7.06 9.03 -12.96
C PRO A 148 7.87 8.16 -11.98
N VAL A 149 7.22 7.51 -11.00
CA VAL A 149 7.90 6.71 -9.97
C VAL A 149 8.31 5.35 -10.56
N PRO A 150 9.63 5.05 -10.68
CA PRO A 150 10.09 3.82 -11.31
C PRO A 150 10.18 2.64 -10.33
N THR A 151 9.38 2.64 -9.28
CA THR A 151 9.48 1.65 -8.20
C THR A 151 8.38 0.61 -8.28
N GLU A 152 8.74 -0.65 -8.03
CA GLU A 152 7.82 -1.76 -7.76
C GLU A 152 8.22 -2.45 -6.46
N ILE A 153 7.25 -2.82 -5.64
CA ILE A 153 7.48 -3.63 -4.45
C ILE A 153 6.70 -4.93 -4.61
N ILE A 154 7.39 -6.06 -4.54
CA ILE A 154 6.78 -7.37 -4.76
C ILE A 154 7.16 -8.29 -3.59
N ALA A 155 6.15 -8.88 -2.94
CA ALA A 155 6.32 -9.93 -1.95
C ALA A 155 5.76 -11.26 -2.48
N ASP A 156 6.55 -12.35 -2.38
CA ASP A 156 6.20 -13.68 -2.87
C ASP A 156 5.70 -14.64 -1.77
N GLY A 157 5.76 -14.22 -0.52
CA GLY A 157 5.44 -15.01 0.66
C GLY A 157 6.63 -15.26 1.57
N SER A 158 7.85 -15.16 1.08
CA SER A 158 9.10 -15.32 1.83
C SER A 158 9.95 -14.06 1.83
N SER A 159 10.03 -13.42 0.69
CA SER A 159 10.87 -12.27 0.40
C SER A 159 10.06 -11.08 -0.10
N VAL A 160 10.61 -9.89 0.09
CA VAL A 160 10.16 -8.64 -0.54
C VAL A 160 11.26 -8.14 -1.44
N ALA A 161 10.96 -7.97 -2.73
CA ALA A 161 11.80 -7.30 -3.69
C ALA A 161 11.37 -5.85 -3.85
N VAL A 162 12.33 -4.93 -3.78
CA VAL A 162 12.16 -3.52 -4.14
C VAL A 162 12.93 -3.29 -5.42
N ARG A 163 12.22 -2.97 -6.50
CA ARG A 163 12.79 -2.79 -7.84
C ARG A 163 12.79 -1.32 -8.22
N ASP A 164 13.89 -0.88 -8.82
CA ASP A 164 13.92 0.34 -9.63
C ASP A 164 13.94 -0.08 -11.11
N THR A 165 12.83 0.12 -11.80
CA THR A 165 12.68 -0.28 -13.21
C THR A 165 13.52 0.56 -14.16
N LYS A 166 13.87 1.81 -13.76
CA LYS A 166 14.71 2.71 -14.55
C LYS A 166 16.19 2.36 -14.46
N MET A 167 16.66 2.00 -13.25
CA MET A 167 18.05 1.61 -13.01
C MET A 167 18.29 0.11 -13.21
N ALA A 168 17.22 -0.66 -13.42
CA ALA A 168 17.24 -2.13 -13.51
C ALA A 168 17.94 -2.78 -12.29
N THR A 169 17.65 -2.27 -11.09
CA THR A 169 18.18 -2.80 -9.81
C THR A 169 17.08 -3.42 -8.97
N GLN A 170 17.45 -4.37 -8.12
CA GLN A 170 16.53 -5.03 -7.19
C GLN A 170 17.23 -5.33 -5.87
N ASP A 171 16.63 -4.88 -4.77
CA ASP A 171 17.02 -5.24 -3.42
C ASP A 171 16.01 -6.23 -2.83
N ILE A 172 16.49 -7.26 -2.11
CA ILE A 172 15.65 -8.33 -1.56
C ILE A 172 15.78 -8.40 -0.05
N TYR A 173 14.64 -8.45 0.65
CA TYR A 173 14.54 -8.50 2.10
C TYR A 173 13.62 -9.64 2.56
N PRO A 174 13.88 -10.26 3.72
CA PRO A 174 12.92 -11.19 4.34
C PRO A 174 11.62 -10.47 4.71
N ILE A 175 10.45 -10.99 4.31
CA ILE A 175 9.15 -10.34 4.56
C ILE A 175 8.87 -10.14 6.05
N GLY A 176 9.30 -11.07 6.90
CA GLY A 176 9.10 -11.00 8.35
C GLY A 176 9.83 -9.84 9.05
N GLN A 177 10.77 -9.20 8.36
CA GLN A 177 11.54 -8.05 8.88
C GLN A 177 11.04 -6.71 8.34
N THR A 178 9.97 -6.72 7.57
CA THR A 178 9.35 -5.53 7.00
C THR A 178 8.09 -5.14 7.79
N PRO A 179 7.73 -3.85 7.86
CA PRO A 179 6.49 -3.43 8.50
C PRO A 179 5.24 -3.87 7.72
N LEU A 180 5.37 -4.43 6.49
CA LEU A 180 4.26 -4.91 5.67
C LEU A 180 3.65 -6.23 6.14
N LYS A 181 4.33 -6.96 7.02
CA LYS A 181 3.89 -8.28 7.50
C LYS A 181 2.49 -8.25 8.15
N PHE A 182 2.04 -7.10 8.69
CA PHE A 182 0.70 -7.00 9.28
C PHE A 182 -0.42 -7.12 8.23
N LEU A 183 -0.14 -6.82 6.94
CA LEU A 183 -1.11 -6.98 5.85
C LEU A 183 -1.11 -8.40 5.27
N THR A 184 -0.01 -9.13 5.41
CA THR A 184 0.26 -10.33 4.62
C THR A 184 0.13 -11.64 5.41
N ARG A 185 -0.03 -11.59 6.73
CA ARG A 185 -0.24 -12.79 7.54
C ARG A 185 -1.53 -13.52 7.15
N GLU A 186 -1.52 -14.83 7.18
CA GLU A 186 -2.69 -15.67 6.93
C GLU A 186 -3.81 -15.36 7.91
N GLN A 187 -3.46 -15.27 9.21
CA GLN A 187 -4.34 -14.86 10.28
C GLN A 187 -3.72 -13.69 11.04
N ILE A 188 -4.34 -12.54 10.93
CA ILE A 188 -3.90 -11.30 11.58
C ILE A 188 -4.52 -11.24 12.97
N ASP A 189 -3.69 -11.11 13.98
CA ASP A 189 -4.08 -10.77 15.35
C ASP A 189 -3.16 -9.65 15.85
N LEU A 190 -3.67 -8.43 15.85
CA LEU A 190 -2.87 -7.25 16.19
C LEU A 190 -2.32 -7.30 17.61
N ALA A 191 -3.08 -7.87 18.56
CA ALA A 191 -2.65 -7.95 19.95
C ALA A 191 -1.59 -9.04 20.21
N ARG A 192 -1.64 -10.14 19.44
CA ARG A 192 -0.67 -11.24 19.53
C ARG A 192 0.61 -10.91 18.76
N ASP A 193 0.45 -10.29 17.58
CA ASP A 193 1.52 -10.17 16.61
C ASP A 193 2.35 -8.88 16.76
N LEU A 194 1.76 -7.87 17.42
CA LEU A 194 2.33 -6.54 17.61
C LEU A 194 2.04 -6.04 19.02
N LYS A 195 2.79 -5.04 19.48
CA LYS A 195 2.49 -4.37 20.74
C LYS A 195 1.46 -3.27 20.52
N VAL A 196 0.22 -3.46 20.93
CA VAL A 196 -0.82 -2.44 20.88
C VAL A 196 -0.50 -1.33 21.88
N THR A 197 -0.39 -0.09 21.41
CA THR A 197 -0.07 1.10 22.21
C THR A 197 -1.27 2.02 22.38
N GLY A 198 -2.29 1.90 21.51
CA GLY A 198 -3.49 2.71 21.62
C GLY A 198 -4.64 2.16 20.78
N VAL A 199 -5.86 2.35 21.28
CA VAL A 199 -7.11 2.07 20.57
C VAL A 199 -8.06 3.23 20.80
N ARG A 200 -8.62 3.79 19.75
CA ARG A 200 -9.61 4.88 19.81
C ARG A 200 -10.74 4.62 18.83
N VAL A 201 -11.96 4.89 19.28
CA VAL A 201 -13.16 4.82 18.45
C VAL A 201 -13.69 6.23 18.26
N ASP A 202 -13.74 6.70 17.03
CA ASP A 202 -14.35 7.96 16.61
C ASP A 202 -15.67 7.64 15.87
N PRO A 203 -16.57 8.60 15.64
CA PRO A 203 -17.87 8.34 14.98
C PRO A 203 -17.73 7.75 13.57
N ASP A 204 -16.70 8.17 12.82
CA ASP A 204 -16.45 7.82 11.43
C ASP A 204 -15.36 6.75 11.25
N ARG A 205 -14.54 6.51 12.28
CA ARG A 205 -13.38 5.61 12.17
C ARG A 205 -12.99 4.95 13.49
N VAL A 206 -12.23 3.88 13.38
CA VAL A 206 -11.50 3.25 14.49
C VAL A 206 -10.02 3.39 14.21
N ILE A 207 -9.25 3.76 15.25
CA ILE A 207 -7.81 3.96 15.16
C ILE A 207 -7.13 2.97 16.10
N VAL A 208 -6.17 2.21 15.57
CA VAL A 208 -5.34 1.27 16.34
C VAL A 208 -3.87 1.62 16.12
N ALA A 209 -3.18 1.98 17.21
CA ALA A 209 -1.74 2.22 17.21
C ALA A 209 -1.00 1.01 17.76
N VAL A 210 0.05 0.59 17.06
CA VAL A 210 0.87 -0.57 17.41
C VAL A 210 2.36 -0.28 17.22
N GLU A 211 3.21 -1.01 17.93
CA GLU A 211 4.67 -1.05 17.73
C GLU A 211 5.09 -2.42 17.22
N ASP A 212 5.96 -2.42 16.23
CA ASP A 212 6.61 -3.61 15.68
C ASP A 212 8.10 -3.58 16.02
N HIS A 213 8.54 -4.47 16.92
CA HIS A 213 9.92 -4.57 17.36
C HIS A 213 10.77 -5.52 16.50
N SER A 214 10.20 -6.15 15.48
CA SER A 214 10.87 -7.16 14.66
C SER A 214 11.32 -6.64 13.29
N THR A 215 11.16 -5.33 13.03
CA THR A 215 11.63 -4.72 11.78
C THR A 215 13.15 -4.60 11.77
N PHE A 216 13.75 -4.70 10.58
CA PHE A 216 15.19 -4.83 10.37
C PHE A 216 16.02 -3.71 11.04
N ALA A 217 15.52 -2.47 11.03
CA ALA A 217 16.24 -1.31 11.52
C ALA A 217 15.90 -0.94 12.98
N GLY A 218 15.01 -1.68 13.64
CA GLY A 218 14.55 -1.39 15.00
C GLY A 218 13.03 -1.38 15.14
N THR A 219 12.50 -0.58 16.04
CA THR A 219 11.06 -0.50 16.29
C THR A 219 10.38 0.46 15.32
N SER A 220 9.42 -0.05 14.57
CA SER A 220 8.51 0.78 13.76
C SER A 220 7.19 1.00 14.49
N LYS A 221 6.62 2.20 14.39
CA LYS A 221 5.28 2.52 14.91
C LYS A 221 4.30 2.51 13.75
N VAL A 222 3.19 1.82 13.90
CA VAL A 222 2.16 1.72 12.87
C VAL A 222 0.83 2.18 13.45
N THR A 223 0.16 3.11 12.77
CA THR A 223 -1.19 3.54 13.10
C THR A 223 -2.13 3.13 11.98
N LEU A 224 -3.16 2.36 12.32
CA LEU A 224 -4.13 1.80 11.39
C LEU A 224 -5.46 2.55 11.54
N PHE A 225 -6.07 2.94 10.44
CA PHE A 225 -7.35 3.65 10.40
C PHE A 225 -8.38 2.80 9.67
N PHE A 226 -9.44 2.47 10.35
CA PHE A 226 -10.56 1.65 9.84
C PHE A 226 -11.80 2.50 9.73
N GLU A 227 -12.47 2.48 8.59
CA GLU A 227 -13.70 3.20 8.34
C GLU A 227 -14.88 2.56 9.07
N GLN A 228 -15.71 3.32 9.76
CA GLN A 228 -16.96 2.83 10.30
C GLN A 228 -18.12 2.97 9.27
N PRO A 229 -19.09 2.07 9.30
CA PRO A 229 -19.28 0.92 10.19
C PRO A 229 -18.60 -0.37 9.70
N THR A 230 -18.01 -0.38 8.51
CA THR A 230 -17.51 -1.57 7.82
C THR A 230 -16.22 -2.14 8.42
N LEU A 231 -15.45 -1.33 9.14
CA LEU A 231 -14.11 -1.62 9.64
C LEU A 231 -13.12 -2.01 8.52
N LEU A 232 -13.34 -1.54 7.30
CA LEU A 232 -12.36 -1.64 6.23
C LEU A 232 -11.13 -0.79 6.56
N LEU A 233 -9.95 -1.35 6.36
CA LEU A 233 -8.69 -0.60 6.48
C LEU A 233 -8.62 0.43 5.35
N LYS A 234 -8.63 1.72 5.72
CA LYS A 234 -8.59 2.83 4.75
C LYS A 234 -7.25 3.54 4.69
N GLN A 235 -6.51 3.51 5.78
CA GLN A 235 -5.23 4.20 5.85
C GLN A 235 -4.34 3.52 6.88
N TRP A 236 -3.05 3.59 6.65
CA TRP A 236 -2.06 3.37 7.70
C TRP A 236 -0.96 4.41 7.62
N ILE A 237 -0.33 4.66 8.77
CA ILE A 237 0.86 5.49 8.90
C ILE A 237 1.93 4.62 9.53
N VAL A 238 3.10 4.57 8.92
CA VAL A 238 4.29 3.93 9.48
C VAL A 238 5.30 5.01 9.81
N VAL A 239 5.78 5.02 11.05
CA VAL A 239 6.96 5.79 11.44
C VAL A 239 8.09 4.78 11.63
N ASP A 240 9.10 4.88 10.80
CA ASP A 240 10.26 4.00 10.86
C ASP A 240 11.17 4.33 12.05
N PRO A 241 12.19 3.49 12.36
CA PRO A 241 13.12 3.77 13.45
C PRO A 241 13.95 5.03 13.28
N GLN A 242 14.05 5.58 12.07
CA GLN A 242 14.74 6.85 11.77
C GLN A 242 13.81 8.06 11.93
N GLY A 243 12.52 7.85 12.22
CA GLY A 243 11.52 8.90 12.37
C GLY A 243 10.89 9.35 11.05
N VAL A 244 11.12 8.64 9.95
CA VAL A 244 10.46 8.93 8.67
C VAL A 244 9.02 8.45 8.73
N GLU A 245 8.10 9.37 8.48
CA GLU A 245 6.67 9.08 8.42
C GLU A 245 6.23 8.79 6.97
N ILE A 246 5.51 7.68 6.82
CA ILE A 246 4.96 7.22 5.56
C ILE A 246 3.48 6.97 5.77
N SER A 247 2.64 7.73 5.10
CA SER A 247 1.18 7.57 5.11
C SER A 247 0.72 6.93 3.81
N VAL A 248 -0.13 5.91 3.90
CA VAL A 248 -0.76 5.27 2.74
C VAL A 248 -2.27 5.26 2.94
N VAL A 249 -2.99 5.87 2.01
CA VAL A 249 -4.46 5.89 1.94
C VAL A 249 -4.93 4.95 0.85
N LEU A 250 -5.95 4.14 1.13
CA LEU A 250 -6.56 3.21 0.19
C LEU A 250 -7.89 3.74 -0.34
N ASN A 251 -8.01 3.77 -1.66
CA ASN A 251 -9.21 4.11 -2.39
C ASN A 251 -9.68 2.91 -3.23
N GLU A 252 -10.95 2.85 -3.57
CA GLU A 252 -11.52 1.84 -4.47
C GLU A 252 -11.16 0.39 -4.08
N ILE A 253 -11.29 0.07 -2.80
CA ILE A 253 -10.92 -1.25 -2.26
C ILE A 253 -11.84 -2.31 -2.84
N ASN A 254 -11.26 -3.26 -3.56
CA ASN A 254 -11.94 -4.42 -4.16
C ASN A 254 -11.51 -5.71 -3.42
N THR A 255 -12.48 -6.35 -2.77
CA THR A 255 -12.30 -7.63 -2.08
C THR A 255 -12.99 -8.80 -2.79
N LYS A 256 -13.57 -8.56 -3.97
CA LYS A 256 -14.34 -9.56 -4.73
C LYS A 256 -13.48 -10.28 -5.75
N ASP A 257 -12.62 -9.53 -6.45
CA ASP A 257 -11.82 -10.07 -7.53
C ASP A 257 -10.46 -10.51 -7.00
N ARG A 258 -10.13 -11.79 -7.22
CA ARG A 258 -8.86 -12.35 -6.80
C ARG A 258 -7.74 -11.87 -7.74
N PRO A 259 -6.66 -11.27 -7.22
CA PRO A 259 -5.50 -10.89 -8.02
C PRO A 259 -4.84 -12.10 -8.70
N ASP A 260 -4.28 -11.89 -9.91
CA ASP A 260 -3.53 -12.94 -10.60
C ASP A 260 -2.29 -13.34 -9.75
N PRO A 261 -2.10 -14.62 -9.42
CA PRO A 261 -0.91 -15.08 -8.70
C PRO A 261 0.42 -14.72 -9.35
N LYS A 262 0.45 -14.49 -10.66
CA LYS A 262 1.65 -14.08 -11.40
C LYS A 262 2.16 -12.71 -11.02
N LEU A 263 1.31 -11.84 -10.47
CA LEU A 263 1.69 -10.51 -9.97
C LEU A 263 2.71 -10.57 -8.84
N PHE A 264 2.81 -11.70 -8.14
CA PHE A 264 3.63 -11.86 -6.93
C PHE A 264 4.91 -12.67 -7.16
N VAL A 265 5.36 -12.78 -8.41
CA VAL A 265 6.59 -13.50 -8.74
C VAL A 265 7.78 -12.56 -8.73
N ILE A 266 8.78 -12.87 -7.90
CA ILE A 266 10.05 -12.16 -7.89
C ILE A 266 10.97 -12.78 -8.97
N ASP A 267 11.38 -11.95 -9.93
CA ASP A 267 12.37 -12.36 -10.93
C ASP A 267 13.78 -12.10 -10.38
N PHE A 268 14.52 -13.17 -10.16
CA PHE A 268 15.89 -13.13 -9.66
C PHE A 268 16.95 -13.08 -10.79
N GLN A 269 16.55 -13.19 -12.05
CA GLN A 269 17.48 -13.32 -13.18
C GLN A 269 17.68 -12.01 -13.93
N THR A 270 16.61 -11.24 -14.11
CA THR A 270 16.63 -9.99 -14.89
C THR A 270 17.30 -8.84 -14.13
N TYR A 271 17.20 -8.87 -12.80
CA TYR A 271 17.74 -7.82 -11.93
C TYR A 271 18.95 -8.37 -11.16
N LYS A 272 20.12 -7.78 -11.34
CA LYS A 272 21.38 -8.20 -10.70
C LYS A 272 21.86 -7.16 -9.68
#